data_8f243309cd570615994168adc385371d
#
_entry.id   8f243309cd570615994168adc385371d
#
_cell.length_a   1.000
_cell.length_b   1.000
_cell.length_c   1.000
_cell.angle_alpha   90.00
_cell.angle_beta   90.00
_cell.angle_gamma   90.00
#
_symmetry.space_group_name_H-M   'P 1'
#
loop_
_entity.id
_entity.type
_entity.pdbx_description
1 polymer ?
#
loop_
_entity_poly.entity_id
_entity_poly.type
_entity_poly.pdbx_seq_one_letter_code
_entity_poly.pdbx_strand_id
1 'polypeptide(L)'
;TDAVELKKTCTSPASEAKDLTWVTSMKALEDLTNAELTDKLDVDDSGKDLGSKQTLVKDSIKVYTDAGLTQLYTGNYKVNATDRGFTIVFASMAKGGEVYVQYQSKVNDGVADETVWNRASALNKTSTAKHQHRGDVLGKDSANQYWDEYGYGYTANSKGVIRWRIKVHDVVSNAESIIVTDALPAHTRYVAKSLKIFDASITTKMLSGVSAKDNGDGTVTFTIAKGTPAFSQAKTSAGVLIVYETSIDP
;
A
#
# COMPACT_ATOMS: atom_id res chain seq x y z
N THR A 1 -38.93 -9.68 6.09
CA THR A 1 -37.95 -10.61 6.68
C THR A 1 -36.72 -10.65 5.80
N ASP A 2 -35.54 -10.61 6.41
CA ASP A 2 -34.29 -10.69 5.70
C ASP A 2 -34.10 -12.13 5.16
N ALA A 3 -33.68 -12.24 3.91
CA ALA A 3 -33.43 -13.55 3.28
C ALA A 3 -32.01 -14.05 3.54
N VAL A 4 -31.08 -13.13 3.90
CA VAL A 4 -29.69 -13.47 4.20
C VAL A 4 -29.15 -12.65 5.38
N GLU A 5 -28.17 -13.19 6.06
CA GLU A 5 -27.19 -12.46 6.86
C GLU A 5 -25.90 -12.31 6.05
N LEU A 6 -25.32 -11.12 6.07
CA LEU A 6 -24.10 -10.80 5.34
C LEU A 6 -23.09 -10.15 6.27
N LYS A 7 -21.86 -10.64 6.26
CA LYS A 7 -20.76 -10.09 7.06
C LYS A 7 -19.48 -10.03 6.24
N LYS A 8 -18.74 -8.95 6.38
CA LYS A 8 -17.48 -8.74 5.69
C LYS A 8 -16.37 -8.32 6.66
N THR A 9 -15.18 -8.87 6.47
CA THR A 9 -14.00 -8.56 7.28
C THR A 9 -12.77 -8.42 6.38
N CYS A 10 -11.81 -7.59 6.82
CA CYS A 10 -10.45 -7.61 6.33
C CYS A 10 -9.59 -8.35 7.36
N THR A 11 -8.84 -9.36 6.91
CA THR A 11 -7.99 -10.18 7.79
C THR A 11 -6.52 -9.79 7.74
N SER A 12 -6.15 -8.82 6.89
CA SER A 12 -4.78 -8.31 6.80
C SER A 12 -4.48 -7.38 7.97
N PRO A 13 -3.56 -7.73 8.88
CA PRO A 13 -3.34 -6.97 10.11
C PRO A 13 -2.40 -5.78 9.92
N ALA A 14 -1.44 -5.86 8.98
CA ALA A 14 -0.40 -4.86 8.82
C ALA A 14 -0.87 -3.69 7.95
N SER A 15 -0.74 -2.46 8.46
CA SER A 15 -1.13 -1.24 7.71
C SER A 15 -0.28 -0.99 6.47
N GLU A 16 0.97 -1.46 6.45
CA GLU A 16 1.90 -1.37 5.32
C GLU A 16 1.64 -2.45 4.26
N ALA A 17 0.78 -3.42 4.54
CA ALA A 17 0.48 -4.49 3.59
C ALA A 17 -0.14 -3.92 2.31
N LYS A 18 0.42 -4.29 1.17
CA LYS A 18 -0.19 -4.04 -0.14
C LYS A 18 -1.09 -5.19 -0.58
N ASP A 19 -0.81 -6.41 -0.14
CA ASP A 19 -1.65 -7.58 -0.37
C ASP A 19 -2.66 -7.71 0.76
N LEU A 20 -3.92 -7.45 0.45
CA LEU A 20 -5.01 -7.47 1.42
C LEU A 20 -5.85 -8.72 1.24
N THR A 21 -6.25 -9.35 2.35
CA THR A 21 -7.14 -10.50 2.36
C THR A 21 -8.48 -10.13 2.96
N TRP A 22 -9.54 -10.45 2.26
CA TRP A 22 -10.92 -10.16 2.62
C TRP A 22 -11.72 -11.46 2.74
N VAL A 23 -12.67 -11.48 3.65
CA VAL A 23 -13.63 -12.57 3.79
C VAL A 23 -15.03 -12.00 3.87
N THR A 24 -15.91 -12.51 3.04
CA THR A 24 -17.35 -12.22 3.08
C THR A 24 -18.11 -13.49 3.40
N SER A 25 -18.88 -13.52 4.48
CA SER A 25 -19.79 -14.63 4.77
C SER A 25 -21.23 -14.26 4.43
N MET A 26 -21.95 -15.24 3.86
CA MET A 26 -23.37 -15.13 3.56
C MET A 26 -24.08 -16.36 4.08
N LYS A 27 -25.07 -16.15 4.98
CA LYS A 27 -25.91 -17.21 5.52
C LYS A 27 -27.34 -17.05 5.01
N ALA A 28 -27.88 -18.13 4.46
CA ALA A 28 -29.25 -18.17 3.98
C ALA A 28 -30.24 -18.30 5.17
N LEU A 29 -31.21 -17.40 5.27
CA LEU A 29 -32.28 -17.45 6.29
C LEU A 29 -33.54 -18.15 5.77
N GLU A 30 -33.60 -18.38 4.49
CA GLU A 30 -34.62 -19.16 3.78
C GLU A 30 -33.97 -19.93 2.62
N ASP A 31 -34.70 -20.79 1.94
CA ASP A 31 -34.18 -21.46 0.73
C ASP A 31 -34.02 -20.47 -0.40
N LEU A 32 -32.83 -20.41 -0.99
CA LEU A 32 -32.48 -19.47 -2.02
C LEU A 32 -32.19 -20.19 -3.34
N THR A 33 -32.60 -19.58 -4.45
CA THR A 33 -32.29 -19.99 -5.81
C THR A 33 -31.65 -18.84 -6.56
N ASN A 34 -30.54 -19.09 -7.26
CA ASN A 34 -29.79 -18.08 -7.99
C ASN A 34 -29.43 -16.87 -7.13
N ALA A 35 -28.99 -17.13 -5.90
CA ALA A 35 -28.59 -16.10 -4.97
C ALA A 35 -27.30 -15.41 -5.43
N GLU A 36 -27.39 -14.10 -5.61
CA GLU A 36 -26.26 -13.30 -6.07
C GLU A 36 -25.58 -12.62 -4.90
N LEU A 37 -24.25 -12.77 -4.82
CA LEU A 37 -23.35 -12.03 -3.94
C LEU A 37 -22.45 -11.18 -4.81
N THR A 38 -22.53 -9.86 -4.66
CA THR A 38 -21.65 -8.90 -5.33
C THR A 38 -20.70 -8.29 -4.33
N ASP A 39 -19.42 -8.20 -4.71
CA ASP A 39 -18.37 -7.55 -3.94
C ASP A 39 -17.70 -6.45 -4.79
N LYS A 40 -17.62 -5.24 -4.25
CA LYS A 40 -17.05 -4.08 -4.91
C LYS A 40 -15.90 -3.52 -4.10
N LEU A 41 -14.73 -3.43 -4.72
CA LEU A 41 -13.57 -2.76 -4.18
C LEU A 41 -13.79 -1.25 -4.19
N ASP A 42 -13.21 -0.56 -3.21
CA ASP A 42 -13.20 0.90 -3.09
C ASP A 42 -14.59 1.54 -3.03
N VAL A 43 -15.53 0.84 -2.41
CA VAL A 43 -16.86 1.38 -2.11
C VAL A 43 -17.04 1.42 -0.60
N ASP A 44 -17.35 2.60 -0.06
CA ASP A 44 -17.49 2.83 1.37
C ASP A 44 -18.86 2.37 1.93
N ASP A 45 -19.07 2.59 3.21
CA ASP A 45 -20.28 2.20 3.92
C ASP A 45 -21.52 3.00 3.48
N SER A 46 -21.34 4.18 2.91
CA SER A 46 -22.42 4.96 2.28
C SER A 46 -22.78 4.48 0.88
N GLY A 47 -21.97 3.62 0.27
CA GLY A 47 -22.09 3.17 -1.10
C GLY A 47 -21.40 4.07 -2.14
N LYS A 48 -20.56 5.02 -1.68
CA LYS A 48 -19.80 5.90 -2.56
C LYS A 48 -18.60 5.17 -3.15
N ASP A 49 -18.42 5.28 -4.46
CA ASP A 49 -17.20 4.84 -5.14
C ASP A 49 -16.06 5.84 -4.88
N LEU A 50 -14.96 5.34 -4.33
CA LEU A 50 -13.79 6.13 -3.94
C LEU A 50 -12.67 6.14 -5.00
N GLY A 51 -12.95 5.60 -6.18
CA GLY A 51 -11.97 5.45 -7.24
C GLY A 51 -11.19 4.15 -7.15
N SER A 52 -10.12 4.01 -7.91
CA SER A 52 -9.33 2.78 -7.99
C SER A 52 -8.13 2.86 -7.04
N LYS A 53 -8.26 2.34 -5.83
CA LYS A 53 -7.19 2.27 -4.83
C LYS A 53 -6.55 0.89 -4.76
N GLN A 54 -7.27 -0.11 -5.19
CA GLN A 54 -6.85 -1.50 -5.18
C GLN A 54 -7.32 -2.24 -6.44
N THR A 55 -6.67 -3.35 -6.72
CA THR A 55 -6.98 -4.24 -7.84
C THR A 55 -7.25 -5.64 -7.31
N LEU A 56 -8.32 -6.26 -7.76
CA LEU A 56 -8.67 -7.64 -7.40
C LEU A 56 -7.66 -8.62 -7.98
N VAL A 57 -7.20 -9.56 -7.16
CA VAL A 57 -6.47 -10.75 -7.61
C VAL A 57 -7.51 -11.81 -7.97
N LYS A 58 -7.92 -11.86 -9.24
CA LYS A 58 -9.09 -12.65 -9.70
C LYS A 58 -8.99 -14.14 -9.37
N ASP A 59 -7.80 -14.71 -9.50
CA ASP A 59 -7.56 -16.14 -9.25
C ASP A 59 -7.52 -16.50 -7.76
N SER A 60 -7.59 -15.50 -6.87
CA SER A 60 -7.59 -15.70 -5.42
C SER A 60 -8.96 -16.02 -4.83
N ILE A 61 -10.04 -15.87 -5.60
CA ILE A 61 -11.41 -16.06 -5.11
C ILE A 61 -11.65 -17.55 -4.80
N LYS A 62 -11.94 -17.85 -3.54
CA LYS A 62 -12.26 -19.20 -3.07
C LYS A 62 -13.51 -19.16 -2.19
N VAL A 63 -14.35 -20.16 -2.33
CA VAL A 63 -15.59 -20.32 -1.56
C VAL A 63 -15.45 -21.51 -0.63
N TYR A 64 -15.74 -21.30 0.66
CA TYR A 64 -15.65 -22.30 1.72
C TYR A 64 -16.99 -22.46 2.41
N THR A 65 -17.19 -23.61 3.07
CA THR A 65 -18.38 -23.92 3.87
C THR A 65 -18.20 -23.66 5.37
N ASP A 66 -16.96 -23.38 5.81
CA ASP A 66 -16.62 -23.19 7.23
C ASP A 66 -15.88 -21.87 7.48
N ALA A 67 -16.06 -21.34 8.67
CA ALA A 67 -15.40 -20.11 9.11
C ALA A 67 -13.87 -20.25 9.20
N GLY A 68 -13.36 -21.47 9.39
CA GLY A 68 -11.94 -21.76 9.39
C GLY A 68 -11.29 -21.79 8.01
N LEU A 69 -12.09 -21.66 6.94
CA LEU A 69 -11.63 -21.65 5.54
C LEU A 69 -10.82 -22.92 5.20
N THR A 70 -11.30 -24.06 5.65
CA THR A 70 -10.63 -25.36 5.45
C THR A 70 -11.34 -26.27 4.46
N GLN A 71 -12.66 -26.11 4.30
CA GLN A 71 -13.48 -26.97 3.45
C GLN A 71 -14.06 -26.17 2.28
N LEU A 72 -13.66 -26.50 1.07
CA LEU A 72 -14.18 -25.86 -0.13
C LEU A 72 -15.67 -26.15 -0.31
N TYR A 73 -16.40 -25.14 -0.73
CA TYR A 73 -17.80 -25.28 -1.13
C TYR A 73 -17.89 -26.10 -2.43
N THR A 74 -18.69 -27.16 -2.41
CA THR A 74 -18.85 -28.12 -3.55
C THR A 74 -20.15 -27.90 -4.33
N GLY A 75 -21.00 -26.95 -3.91
CA GLY A 75 -22.24 -26.61 -4.62
C GLY A 75 -21.96 -25.89 -5.94
N ASN A 76 -23.00 -25.76 -6.77
CA ASN A 76 -22.88 -25.08 -8.04
C ASN A 76 -22.91 -23.56 -7.85
N TYR A 77 -21.89 -22.88 -8.36
CA TYR A 77 -21.84 -21.42 -8.42
C TYR A 77 -21.06 -20.95 -9.64
N LYS A 78 -21.27 -19.71 -10.01
CA LYS A 78 -20.56 -19.03 -11.11
C LYS A 78 -19.94 -17.75 -10.59
N VAL A 79 -18.70 -17.48 -10.97
CA VAL A 79 -17.97 -16.26 -10.63
C VAL A 79 -17.77 -15.43 -11.90
N ASN A 80 -18.10 -14.15 -11.82
CA ASN A 80 -17.73 -13.14 -12.82
C ASN A 80 -16.92 -12.06 -12.11
N ALA A 81 -15.64 -11.90 -12.49
CA ALA A 81 -14.69 -11.01 -11.84
C ALA A 81 -14.13 -9.98 -12.81
N THR A 82 -13.96 -8.76 -12.31
CA THR A 82 -13.26 -7.64 -12.93
C THR A 82 -12.10 -7.20 -12.03
N ASP A 83 -11.32 -6.21 -12.43
CA ASP A 83 -10.28 -5.64 -11.56
C ASP A 83 -10.87 -4.91 -10.34
N ARG A 84 -12.16 -4.54 -10.39
CA ARG A 84 -12.87 -3.74 -9.39
C ARG A 84 -13.82 -4.51 -8.49
N GLY A 85 -13.89 -5.83 -8.63
CA GLY A 85 -14.76 -6.66 -7.83
C GLY A 85 -15.27 -7.87 -8.57
N PHE A 86 -16.25 -8.56 -7.99
CA PHE A 86 -16.82 -9.77 -8.56
C PHE A 86 -18.29 -9.95 -8.18
N THR A 87 -18.94 -10.81 -8.91
CA THR A 87 -20.27 -11.34 -8.60
C THR A 87 -20.21 -12.85 -8.59
N ILE A 88 -20.78 -13.47 -7.56
CA ILE A 88 -20.99 -14.92 -7.47
C ILE A 88 -22.48 -15.19 -7.46
N VAL A 89 -22.92 -16.11 -8.33
CA VAL A 89 -24.28 -16.61 -8.34
C VAL A 89 -24.28 -18.06 -7.85
N PHE A 90 -24.89 -18.30 -6.69
CA PHE A 90 -25.10 -19.64 -6.14
C PHE A 90 -26.40 -20.21 -6.69
N ALA A 91 -26.32 -21.38 -7.35
CA ALA A 91 -27.51 -21.99 -7.98
C ALA A 91 -28.61 -22.30 -6.96
N SER A 92 -28.23 -22.77 -5.79
CA SER A 92 -29.16 -22.99 -4.66
C SER A 92 -28.40 -22.93 -3.32
N MET A 93 -29.08 -22.43 -2.30
CA MET A 93 -28.61 -22.48 -0.93
C MET A 93 -29.81 -22.84 -0.04
N ALA A 94 -29.70 -23.93 0.73
CA ALA A 94 -30.72 -24.29 1.69
C ALA A 94 -30.75 -23.31 2.88
N LYS A 95 -31.90 -23.15 3.50
CA LYS A 95 -32.04 -22.40 4.75
C LYS A 95 -31.02 -22.88 5.79
N GLY A 96 -30.30 -21.94 6.40
CA GLY A 96 -29.24 -22.22 7.37
C GLY A 96 -27.88 -22.50 6.72
N GLY A 97 -27.83 -22.67 5.40
CA GLY A 97 -26.56 -22.83 4.66
C GLY A 97 -25.74 -21.54 4.74
N GLU A 98 -24.42 -21.68 4.86
CA GLU A 98 -23.49 -20.57 4.99
C GLU A 98 -22.29 -20.80 4.07
N VAL A 99 -21.84 -19.72 3.43
CA VAL A 99 -20.63 -19.70 2.60
C VAL A 99 -19.71 -18.59 3.06
N TYR A 100 -18.41 -18.84 2.90
CA TYR A 100 -17.32 -17.93 3.22
C TYR A 100 -16.50 -17.71 1.96
N VAL A 101 -16.52 -16.49 1.42
CA VAL A 101 -15.78 -16.13 0.23
C VAL A 101 -14.53 -15.38 0.65
N GLN A 102 -13.37 -16.01 0.45
CA GLN A 102 -12.07 -15.39 0.66
C GLN A 102 -11.48 -14.95 -0.67
N TYR A 103 -10.89 -13.79 -0.70
CA TYR A 103 -10.16 -13.30 -1.86
C TYR A 103 -9.10 -12.28 -1.45
N GLN A 104 -8.22 -11.97 -2.37
CA GLN A 104 -7.16 -10.97 -2.20
C GLN A 104 -7.34 -9.81 -3.16
N SER A 105 -6.93 -8.65 -2.70
CA SER A 105 -6.70 -7.46 -3.53
C SER A 105 -5.31 -6.92 -3.26
N LYS A 106 -4.79 -6.19 -4.23
CA LYS A 106 -3.51 -5.48 -4.11
C LYS A 106 -3.77 -3.98 -4.10
N VAL A 107 -3.24 -3.28 -3.10
CA VAL A 107 -3.25 -1.81 -3.07
C VAL A 107 -2.39 -1.31 -4.20
N ASN A 108 -2.93 -0.38 -5.01
CA ASN A 108 -2.23 0.17 -6.16
C ASN A 108 -1.07 1.06 -5.72
N ASP A 109 -0.04 1.15 -6.56
CA ASP A 109 1.10 2.02 -6.31
C ASP A 109 0.65 3.49 -6.23
N GLY A 110 1.28 4.25 -5.34
CA GLY A 110 0.99 5.65 -5.14
C GLY A 110 -0.25 5.97 -4.29
N VAL A 111 -0.93 4.95 -3.75
CA VAL A 111 -2.02 5.17 -2.79
C VAL A 111 -1.43 5.73 -1.50
N ALA A 112 -1.93 6.90 -1.07
CA ALA A 112 -1.50 7.58 0.14
C ALA A 112 -2.01 6.89 1.40
N ASP A 113 -1.63 7.42 2.58
CA ASP A 113 -2.21 7.02 3.86
C ASP A 113 -3.71 7.30 3.86
N GLU A 114 -4.50 6.27 3.71
CA GLU A 114 -5.95 6.38 3.68
C GLU A 114 -6.65 5.08 4.06
N THR A 115 -7.94 5.17 4.34
CA THR A 115 -8.77 3.99 4.54
C THR A 115 -9.15 3.40 3.18
N VAL A 116 -8.86 2.12 2.98
CA VAL A 116 -9.25 1.33 1.83
C VAL A 116 -10.50 0.52 2.20
N TRP A 117 -11.53 0.60 1.39
CA TRP A 117 -12.85 0.06 1.65
C TRP A 117 -13.24 -1.03 0.67
N ASN A 118 -14.04 -2.00 1.13
CA ASN A 118 -14.75 -2.94 0.26
C ASN A 118 -16.19 -3.11 0.75
N ARG A 119 -17.11 -3.26 -0.19
CA ARG A 119 -18.53 -3.43 0.08
C ARG A 119 -19.07 -4.68 -0.60
N ALA A 120 -19.65 -5.57 0.20
CA ALA A 120 -20.43 -6.70 -0.28
C ALA A 120 -21.92 -6.38 -0.25
N SER A 121 -22.67 -6.95 -1.19
CA SER A 121 -24.12 -6.88 -1.23
C SER A 121 -24.72 -8.21 -1.68
N ALA A 122 -25.82 -8.60 -1.07
CA ALA A 122 -26.60 -9.77 -1.45
C ALA A 122 -28.07 -9.48 -1.14
N LEU A 123 -28.95 -9.63 -2.12
CA LEU A 123 -30.35 -9.27 -1.99
C LEU A 123 -30.49 -7.82 -1.46
N ASN A 124 -31.14 -7.63 -0.35
CA ASN A 124 -31.32 -6.31 0.30
C ASN A 124 -30.31 -6.02 1.42
N LYS A 125 -29.27 -6.83 1.55
CA LYS A 125 -28.22 -6.67 2.58
C LYS A 125 -26.94 -6.15 2.01
N THR A 126 -26.24 -5.36 2.81
CA THR A 126 -24.89 -4.89 2.53
C THR A 126 -24.01 -5.06 3.76
N SER A 127 -22.74 -5.28 3.55
CA SER A 127 -21.72 -5.30 4.59
C SER A 127 -20.43 -4.73 4.05
N THR A 128 -19.75 -3.92 4.85
CA THR A 128 -18.49 -3.29 4.48
C THR A 128 -17.38 -3.72 5.42
N ALA A 129 -16.17 -3.72 4.91
CA ALA A 129 -14.96 -3.79 5.70
C ALA A 129 -13.96 -2.75 5.20
N LYS A 130 -13.04 -2.39 6.07
CA LYS A 130 -12.01 -1.40 5.78
C LYS A 130 -10.65 -1.86 6.26
N HIS A 131 -9.63 -1.36 5.60
CA HIS A 131 -8.23 -1.49 5.98
C HIS A 131 -7.62 -0.10 6.04
N GLN A 132 -6.98 0.23 7.16
CA GLN A 132 -6.22 1.47 7.25
C GLN A 132 -4.87 1.25 6.55
N HIS A 133 -4.78 1.71 5.30
CA HIS A 133 -3.56 1.61 4.51
C HIS A 133 -2.59 2.71 4.91
N ARG A 134 -1.34 2.32 5.00
CA ARG A 134 -0.21 3.21 5.11
C ARG A 134 0.50 3.26 3.77
N GLY A 135 0.60 4.45 3.22
CA GLY A 135 1.23 4.69 1.93
C GLY A 135 2.73 4.39 1.92
N ASP A 136 3.35 4.60 0.79
CA ASP A 136 4.78 4.38 0.65
C ASP A 136 5.55 5.26 1.62
N VAL A 137 6.48 4.63 2.37
CA VAL A 137 7.35 5.32 3.33
C VAL A 137 8.60 5.90 2.67
N LEU A 138 8.75 5.68 1.37
CA LEU A 138 9.92 6.05 0.59
C LEU A 138 9.52 6.64 -0.76
N GLY A 139 10.06 7.81 -1.10
CA GLY A 139 9.93 8.43 -2.41
C GLY A 139 11.26 8.97 -2.88
N LYS A 140 11.52 8.94 -4.19
CA LYS A 140 12.72 9.51 -4.80
C LYS A 140 12.36 10.37 -6.00
N ASP A 141 12.97 11.53 -6.10
CA ASP A 141 12.91 12.41 -7.27
C ASP A 141 14.25 13.10 -7.54
N SER A 142 14.37 13.71 -8.71
CA SER A 142 15.43 14.65 -9.00
C SER A 142 15.00 16.04 -8.55
N ALA A 143 15.90 16.77 -7.92
CA ALA A 143 15.62 18.09 -7.36
C ALA A 143 15.68 19.20 -8.42
N ASN A 144 14.69 19.29 -9.28
CA ASN A 144 14.69 20.23 -10.41
C ASN A 144 14.41 21.70 -10.08
N GLN A 145 13.81 21.99 -8.95
CA GLN A 145 13.30 23.34 -8.63
C GLN A 145 13.45 23.65 -7.14
N TYR A 146 14.68 23.63 -6.66
CA TYR A 146 14.95 23.90 -5.27
C TYR A 146 16.02 24.96 -5.08
N TRP A 147 16.14 25.46 -3.87
CA TRP A 147 17.10 26.50 -3.53
C TRP A 147 18.51 25.91 -3.51
N ASP A 148 19.39 26.49 -4.28
CA ASP A 148 20.80 26.04 -4.37
C ASP A 148 21.51 26.03 -3.01
N GLU A 149 21.18 26.95 -2.14
CA GLU A 149 21.75 27.08 -0.81
C GLU A 149 21.60 25.83 0.03
N TYR A 150 20.49 25.09 -0.12
CA TYR A 150 20.19 23.87 0.65
C TYR A 150 20.39 22.60 -0.15
N GLY A 151 21.07 22.67 -1.27
CA GLY A 151 21.26 21.50 -2.11
C GLY A 151 20.12 21.20 -3.07
N TYR A 152 19.14 22.04 -3.13
CA TYR A 152 18.11 21.98 -4.14
C TYR A 152 18.60 22.64 -5.42
N GLY A 153 18.49 21.95 -6.51
CA GLY A 153 19.02 22.45 -7.78
C GLY A 153 18.42 21.75 -8.97
N TYR A 154 19.05 21.92 -10.08
CA TYR A 154 18.61 21.38 -11.35
C TYR A 154 18.99 19.92 -11.50
N THR A 155 18.38 19.24 -12.47
CA THR A 155 18.60 17.85 -12.79
C THR A 155 20.06 17.57 -13.11
N ALA A 156 20.67 18.43 -13.91
CA ALA A 156 22.12 18.41 -14.12
C ALA A 156 22.61 19.86 -14.25
N ASN A 157 23.68 20.19 -13.59
CA ASN A 157 24.33 21.46 -13.77
C ASN A 157 25.38 21.41 -14.89
N SER A 158 26.01 22.57 -15.17
CA SER A 158 27.08 22.69 -16.18
C SER A 158 28.33 21.83 -15.88
N LYS A 159 28.44 21.26 -14.68
CA LYS A 159 29.51 20.36 -14.26
C LYS A 159 29.14 18.88 -14.35
N GLY A 160 27.97 18.54 -14.91
CA GLY A 160 27.50 17.18 -15.02
C GLY A 160 27.08 16.58 -13.68
N VAL A 161 26.57 17.38 -12.73
CA VAL A 161 26.11 16.93 -11.43
C VAL A 161 24.59 16.91 -11.38
N ILE A 162 24.03 15.80 -10.94
CA ILE A 162 22.59 15.62 -10.70
C ILE A 162 22.36 15.55 -9.19
N ARG A 163 21.43 16.33 -8.69
CA ARG A 163 20.97 16.26 -7.30
C ARG A 163 19.75 15.41 -7.19
N TRP A 164 19.78 14.50 -6.22
CA TRP A 164 18.71 13.59 -5.90
C TRP A 164 18.14 13.88 -4.52
N ARG A 165 16.88 13.59 -4.37
CA ARG A 165 16.17 13.72 -3.11
C ARG A 165 15.41 12.43 -2.83
N ILE A 166 15.65 11.86 -1.64
CA ILE A 166 14.90 10.71 -1.13
C ILE A 166 14.13 11.19 0.10
N LYS A 167 12.81 11.05 0.06
CA LYS A 167 11.95 11.30 1.21
C LYS A 167 11.69 9.99 1.94
N VAL A 168 11.96 9.98 3.26
CA VAL A 168 11.65 8.86 4.15
C VAL A 168 10.70 9.37 5.21
N HIS A 169 9.51 8.76 5.34
CA HIS A 169 8.47 9.24 6.24
C HIS A 169 7.65 8.08 6.79
N ASP A 170 6.83 8.36 7.80
CA ASP A 170 5.91 7.39 8.39
C ASP A 170 6.53 6.04 8.76
N VAL A 171 7.80 5.99 9.07
CA VAL A 171 8.48 4.77 9.50
C VAL A 171 7.85 4.25 10.79
N VAL A 172 7.62 2.96 10.86
CA VAL A 172 6.96 2.33 12.01
C VAL A 172 7.66 2.65 13.34
N SER A 173 6.87 2.84 14.38
CA SER A 173 7.36 3.34 15.68
C SER A 173 8.38 2.42 16.35
N ASN A 174 8.32 1.11 16.09
CA ASN A 174 9.21 0.09 16.64
C ASN A 174 10.41 -0.25 15.74
N ALA A 175 10.67 0.53 14.70
CA ALA A 175 11.85 0.33 13.86
C ALA A 175 13.13 0.44 14.69
N GLU A 176 14.06 -0.50 14.49
CA GLU A 176 15.37 -0.53 15.16
C GLU A 176 16.46 0.14 14.33
N SER A 177 16.29 0.17 13.02
CA SER A 177 17.17 0.87 12.09
C SER A 177 16.42 1.23 10.82
N ILE A 178 16.92 2.20 10.09
CA ILE A 178 16.40 2.58 8.79
C ILE A 178 17.56 2.54 7.80
N ILE A 179 17.47 1.65 6.83
CA ILE A 179 18.50 1.48 5.79
C ILE A 179 17.81 1.70 4.44
N VAL A 180 18.33 2.64 3.66
CA VAL A 180 17.88 2.95 2.31
C VAL A 180 19.00 2.61 1.36
N THR A 181 18.76 1.70 0.42
CA THR A 181 19.70 1.40 -0.66
C THR A 181 19.18 1.98 -1.95
N ASP A 182 20.02 2.76 -2.62
CA ASP A 182 19.66 3.43 -3.85
C ASP A 182 20.55 2.94 -5.00
N ALA A 183 19.92 2.51 -6.09
CA ALA A 183 20.60 2.17 -7.33
C ALA A 183 20.84 3.45 -8.13
N LEU A 184 22.09 3.77 -8.37
CA LEU A 184 22.46 4.95 -9.14
C LEU A 184 22.16 4.73 -10.64
N PRO A 185 21.75 5.78 -11.36
CA PRO A 185 21.59 5.69 -12.80
C PRO A 185 22.89 5.21 -13.49
N ALA A 186 22.76 4.49 -14.59
CA ALA A 186 23.91 4.08 -15.39
C ALA A 186 24.77 5.30 -15.77
N HIS A 187 26.08 5.12 -15.82
CA HIS A 187 27.04 6.18 -16.13
C HIS A 187 27.08 7.34 -15.12
N THR A 188 26.69 7.08 -13.89
CA THR A 188 26.82 8.05 -12.79
C THR A 188 27.57 7.47 -11.61
N ARG A 189 28.19 8.33 -10.82
CA ARG A 189 28.90 7.99 -9.56
C ARG A 189 28.42 8.86 -8.43
N TYR A 190 28.39 8.30 -7.23
CA TYR A 190 28.13 9.05 -6.02
C TYR A 190 29.22 10.12 -5.79
N VAL A 191 28.80 11.35 -5.52
CA VAL A 191 29.71 12.42 -5.16
C VAL A 191 29.94 12.38 -3.65
N ALA A 192 31.16 11.99 -3.26
CA ALA A 192 31.54 11.90 -1.84
C ALA A 192 31.31 13.26 -1.13
N LYS A 193 30.79 13.20 0.12
CA LYS A 193 30.47 14.36 0.95
C LYS A 193 29.35 15.27 0.43
N SER A 194 28.59 14.82 -0.55
CA SER A 194 27.42 15.58 -1.04
C SER A 194 26.18 15.42 -0.15
N LEU A 195 26.18 14.45 0.76
CA LEU A 195 25.04 14.16 1.62
C LEU A 195 24.62 15.33 2.49
N LYS A 196 23.34 15.69 2.40
CA LYS A 196 22.67 16.65 3.27
C LYS A 196 21.32 16.09 3.70
N ILE A 197 20.95 16.33 4.94
CA ILE A 197 19.70 15.80 5.52
C ILE A 197 18.87 16.99 5.99
N PHE A 198 17.60 17.00 5.61
CA PHE A 198 16.67 18.06 5.99
C PHE A 198 15.41 17.49 6.64
N ASP A 199 14.82 18.28 7.52
CA ASP A 199 13.45 18.10 7.95
C ASP A 199 12.52 18.43 6.77
N ALA A 200 11.68 17.50 6.35
CA ALA A 200 10.82 17.71 5.19
C ALA A 200 9.71 18.73 5.43
N SER A 201 9.38 19.05 6.68
CA SER A 201 8.44 20.12 7.03
C SER A 201 9.08 21.50 7.09
N ILE A 202 10.41 21.54 7.35
CA ILE A 202 11.18 22.79 7.44
C ILE A 202 12.49 22.58 6.67
N THR A 203 12.43 22.80 5.35
CA THR A 203 13.53 22.47 4.42
C THR A 203 14.82 23.28 4.64
N THR A 204 14.80 24.29 5.51
CA THR A 204 15.99 25.03 5.97
C THR A 204 16.64 24.39 7.19
N LYS A 205 15.98 23.42 7.84
CA LYS A 205 16.47 22.76 9.04
C LYS A 205 17.23 21.49 8.68
N MET A 206 18.55 21.53 8.83
CA MET A 206 19.39 20.34 8.68
C MET A 206 19.28 19.45 9.91
N LEU A 207 19.34 18.15 9.68
CA LEU A 207 19.29 17.11 10.69
C LEU A 207 20.57 16.27 10.64
N SER A 208 20.97 15.72 11.80
CA SER A 208 22.05 14.76 11.93
C SER A 208 21.51 13.35 12.05
N GLY A 209 22.37 12.36 11.81
CA GLY A 209 22.07 10.96 12.07
C GLY A 209 21.96 10.07 10.85
N VAL A 210 22.38 10.55 9.67
CA VAL A 210 22.44 9.75 8.45
C VAL A 210 23.88 9.67 7.96
N SER A 211 24.27 8.45 7.57
CA SER A 211 25.54 8.18 6.90
C SER A 211 25.29 7.59 5.51
N ALA A 212 26.21 7.83 4.59
CA ALA A 212 26.21 7.29 3.26
C ALA A 212 27.42 6.39 3.05
N LYS A 213 27.22 5.25 2.40
CA LYS A 213 28.29 4.34 1.94
C LYS A 213 28.11 4.07 0.47
N ASP A 214 29.09 4.44 -0.34
CA ASP A 214 29.20 3.98 -1.70
C ASP A 214 29.64 2.52 -1.69
N ASN A 215 28.85 1.62 -2.25
CA ASN A 215 29.11 0.19 -2.24
C ASN A 215 30.05 -0.24 -3.37
N GLY A 216 30.36 0.65 -4.31
CA GLY A 216 31.26 0.38 -5.44
C GLY A 216 30.65 -0.51 -6.55
N ASP A 217 29.39 -0.87 -6.42
CA ASP A 217 28.62 -1.72 -7.34
C ASP A 217 27.52 -0.96 -8.10
N GLY A 218 27.56 0.37 -8.06
CA GLY A 218 26.50 1.22 -8.60
C GLY A 218 25.36 1.48 -7.61
N THR A 219 25.52 1.11 -6.34
CA THR A 219 24.54 1.41 -5.29
C THR A 219 25.17 2.22 -4.15
N VAL A 220 24.34 3.01 -3.47
CA VAL A 220 24.70 3.74 -2.26
C VAL A 220 23.74 3.34 -1.15
N THR A 221 24.27 3.07 0.04
CA THR A 221 23.49 2.77 1.23
C THR A 221 23.48 3.96 2.16
N PHE A 222 22.29 4.45 2.51
CA PHE A 222 22.06 5.47 3.54
C PHE A 222 21.53 4.79 4.79
N THR A 223 22.17 5.05 5.92
CA THR A 223 21.76 4.52 7.21
C THR A 223 21.33 5.65 8.13
N ILE A 224 20.06 5.60 8.58
CA ILE A 224 19.53 6.53 9.58
C ILE A 224 19.67 5.86 10.94
N ALA A 225 20.56 6.37 11.77
CA ALA A 225 20.89 5.77 13.03
C ALA A 225 19.79 5.97 14.09
N LYS A 226 19.46 4.92 14.84
CA LYS A 226 18.50 4.97 15.95
C LYS A 226 18.92 6.04 16.97
N GLY A 227 17.93 6.74 17.54
CA GLY A 227 18.14 7.74 18.56
C GLY A 227 18.65 9.10 18.05
N THR A 228 18.70 9.31 16.74
CA THR A 228 19.14 10.56 16.13
C THR A 228 17.97 11.46 15.74
N PRO A 229 18.18 12.78 15.52
CA PRO A 229 17.14 13.67 15.02
C PRO A 229 16.52 13.20 13.69
N ALA A 230 17.33 12.72 12.75
CA ALA A 230 16.83 12.20 11.48
C ALA A 230 15.94 10.96 11.69
N PHE A 231 16.29 10.08 12.60
CA PHE A 231 15.50 8.89 12.92
C PHE A 231 14.13 9.26 13.51
N SER A 232 14.08 10.23 14.43
CA SER A 232 12.81 10.71 14.99
C SER A 232 11.94 11.38 13.92
N GLN A 233 12.55 12.17 13.04
CA GLN A 233 11.85 12.86 11.96
C GLN A 233 11.30 11.89 10.91
N ALA A 234 12.00 10.80 10.59
CA ALA A 234 11.56 9.78 9.66
C ALA A 234 10.28 9.06 10.11
N LYS A 235 9.95 9.08 11.39
CA LYS A 235 8.72 8.52 11.96
C LYS A 235 7.51 9.43 11.80
N THR A 236 7.70 10.68 11.44
CA THR A 236 6.62 11.65 11.23
C THR A 236 6.04 11.54 9.83
N SER A 237 4.84 12.05 9.62
CA SER A 237 4.21 12.11 8.29
C SER A 237 4.92 13.08 7.35
N ALA A 238 5.53 14.14 7.86
CA ALA A 238 6.36 15.04 7.07
C ALA A 238 7.65 14.37 6.61
N GLY A 239 8.31 13.62 7.50
CA GLY A 239 9.49 12.85 7.18
C GLY A 239 10.79 13.63 7.10
N VAL A 240 11.80 12.96 6.61
CA VAL A 240 13.16 13.44 6.41
C VAL A 240 13.51 13.42 4.91
N LEU A 241 14.28 14.38 4.45
CA LEU A 241 14.83 14.41 3.11
C LEU A 241 16.32 14.08 3.15
N ILE A 242 16.72 13.05 2.41
CA ILE A 242 18.10 12.70 2.11
C ILE A 242 18.44 13.31 0.75
N VAL A 243 19.31 14.29 0.74
CA VAL A 243 19.76 14.97 -0.48
C VAL A 243 21.22 14.62 -0.75
N TYR A 244 21.51 14.16 -1.95
CA TYR A 244 22.86 13.78 -2.35
C TYR A 244 23.06 14.05 -3.86
N GLU A 245 24.27 13.94 -4.31
CA GLU A 245 24.64 14.22 -5.70
C GLU A 245 25.29 13.00 -6.36
N THR A 246 25.04 12.86 -7.66
CA THR A 246 25.82 12.02 -8.57
C THR A 246 26.48 12.86 -9.64
N SER A 247 27.67 12.47 -10.06
CA SER A 247 28.32 13.02 -11.26
C SER A 247 28.10 12.08 -12.44
N ILE A 248 27.93 12.66 -13.61
CA ILE A 248 27.88 11.90 -14.86
C ILE A 248 29.33 11.57 -15.25
N ASP A 249 29.57 10.30 -15.54
CA ASP A 249 30.85 9.87 -16.10
C ASP A 249 30.99 10.41 -17.54
N PRO A 250 32.12 11.00 -17.91
CA PRO A 250 32.33 11.49 -19.27
C PRO A 250 32.39 10.38 -20.31
#